data_09bb90337971dc285ca655b866d9403d
#
_entry.id   09bb90337971dc285ca655b866d9403d
#
_cell.length_a   1.000
_cell.length_b   1.000
_cell.length_c   1.000
_cell.angle_alpha   90.00
_cell.angle_beta   90.00
_cell.angle_gamma   90.00
#
_symmetry.space_group_name_H-M   'P 1'
#
loop_
_entity.id
_entity.type
_entity.pdbx_description
1 polymer ?
#
loop_
_entity_poly.entity_id
_entity_poly.type
_entity_poly.pdbx_seq_one_letter_code
_entity_poly.pdbx_strand_id
1 'polypeptide(L)'
;SSAEEIGKSIRRYLNDPDMMYRRYHTIKVQKNGKKKDVVTWRRRRIIDGKVRFVEEPLEKVGMGVYRSARKNALRVARTEINSAYHKARNERWQNEPFVIGQYIHVSPQHNIDDICNDLEGRYPKDYVWISWHPQCICTSDPITIQGEEKKEFYKRLMAGEDMSNYVSPFAVLTMPEKYNQYIKDNSEAIVKSGMRGKLAWHLQDNTKYWAHLLSPSDRKKLGLKAVSSKEIILAKAKERHALRTKEQIDKIQSRWDKHR
;
A
#
# COMPACT_ATOMS: atom_id res chain seq x y z
N SER A 1 -0.04 -2.62 -23.16
CA SER A 1 -1.53 -2.55 -23.11
C SER A 1 -1.97 -1.58 -22.03
N SER A 2 -2.93 -0.74 -22.32
CA SER A 2 -3.49 0.19 -21.34
C SER A 2 -4.37 -0.53 -20.31
N ALA A 3 -4.54 0.06 -19.11
CA ALA A 3 -5.46 -0.48 -18.10
C ALA A 3 -6.89 -0.64 -18.64
N GLU A 4 -7.29 0.20 -19.60
CA GLU A 4 -8.61 0.11 -20.23
C GLU A 4 -8.75 -1.10 -21.15
N GLU A 5 -7.71 -1.43 -21.91
CA GLU A 5 -7.69 -2.63 -22.77
C GLU A 5 -7.73 -3.90 -21.94
N ILE A 6 -6.89 -3.97 -20.90
CA ILE A 6 -6.89 -5.09 -19.96
C ILE A 6 -8.25 -5.19 -19.24
N GLY A 7 -8.81 -4.07 -18.79
CA GLY A 7 -10.13 -4.02 -18.18
C GLY A 7 -11.25 -4.49 -19.11
N LYS A 8 -11.19 -4.16 -20.41
CA LYS A 8 -12.13 -4.68 -21.41
C LYS A 8 -11.98 -6.20 -21.58
N SER A 9 -10.75 -6.70 -21.56
CA SER A 9 -10.47 -8.13 -21.66
C SER A 9 -11.00 -8.90 -20.46
N ILE A 10 -10.66 -8.47 -19.24
CA ILE A 10 -11.14 -9.06 -17.98
C ILE A 10 -12.67 -9.08 -17.91
N ARG A 11 -13.31 -8.01 -18.36
CA ARG A 11 -14.78 -7.89 -18.33
C ARG A 11 -15.49 -9.03 -19.07
N ARG A 12 -14.90 -9.54 -20.17
CA ARG A 12 -15.48 -10.63 -20.98
C ARG A 12 -15.59 -11.95 -20.22
N TYR A 13 -14.75 -12.14 -19.21
CA TYR A 13 -14.72 -13.35 -18.37
C TYR A 13 -15.58 -13.26 -17.11
N LEU A 14 -16.26 -12.13 -16.88
CA LEU A 14 -17.18 -11.99 -15.76
C LEU A 14 -18.50 -12.68 -16.05
N ASN A 15 -19.13 -13.27 -15.04
CA ASN A 15 -20.44 -13.94 -15.16
C ASN A 15 -21.54 -13.01 -15.72
N ASP A 16 -21.43 -11.71 -15.45
CA ASP A 16 -22.35 -10.68 -15.96
C ASP A 16 -21.55 -9.46 -16.43
N PRO A 17 -20.98 -9.52 -17.67
CA PRO A 17 -20.11 -8.48 -18.21
C PRO A 17 -20.81 -7.12 -18.36
N ASP A 18 -22.12 -7.10 -18.50
CA ASP A 18 -22.93 -5.90 -18.72
C ASP A 18 -23.63 -5.38 -17.47
N MET A 19 -23.34 -6.00 -16.32
CA MET A 19 -23.92 -5.58 -15.06
C MET A 19 -23.64 -4.09 -14.78
N MET A 20 -24.72 -3.34 -14.61
CA MET A 20 -24.66 -1.93 -14.26
C MET A 20 -25.89 -1.55 -13.44
N TYR A 21 -25.64 -0.95 -12.27
CA TYR A 21 -26.68 -0.38 -11.42
C TYR A 21 -26.56 1.13 -11.39
N ARG A 22 -27.71 1.82 -11.41
CA ARG A 22 -27.82 3.26 -11.17
C ARG A 22 -28.60 3.54 -9.91
N ARG A 23 -28.19 4.55 -9.19
CA ARG A 23 -28.87 5.08 -8.01
C ARG A 23 -29.92 6.08 -8.46
N TYR A 24 -31.13 5.95 -7.98
CA TYR A 24 -32.25 6.87 -8.17
C TYR A 24 -32.72 7.39 -6.82
N HIS A 25 -32.94 8.68 -6.75
CA HIS A 25 -33.57 9.35 -5.64
C HIS A 25 -35.02 9.60 -5.97
N THR A 26 -35.92 9.13 -5.13
CA THR A 26 -37.38 9.32 -5.28
C THR A 26 -37.93 9.89 -4.00
N ILE A 27 -38.61 11.02 -4.10
CA ILE A 27 -39.28 11.62 -2.95
C ILE A 27 -40.62 10.90 -2.76
N LYS A 28 -40.74 10.13 -1.71
CA LYS A 28 -42.03 9.52 -1.30
C LYS A 28 -42.68 10.39 -0.24
N VAL A 29 -43.97 10.72 -0.45
CA VAL A 29 -44.79 11.39 0.55
C VAL A 29 -45.40 10.32 1.47
N GLN A 30 -45.10 10.40 2.74
CA GLN A 30 -45.62 9.49 3.75
C GLN A 30 -47.08 9.83 4.08
N LYS A 31 -47.83 8.91 4.70
CA LYS A 31 -49.25 9.11 5.12
C LYS A 31 -49.45 10.34 6.02
N ASN A 32 -48.40 10.78 6.73
CA ASN A 32 -48.39 11.98 7.58
C ASN A 32 -48.00 13.28 6.84
N GLY A 33 -47.93 13.27 5.49
CA GLY A 33 -47.55 14.39 4.66
C GLY A 33 -46.05 14.68 4.62
N LYS A 34 -45.20 14.01 5.38
CA LYS A 34 -43.76 14.23 5.37
C LYS A 34 -43.14 13.63 4.11
N LYS A 35 -42.26 14.37 3.50
CA LYS A 35 -41.48 13.93 2.33
C LYS A 35 -40.24 13.13 2.82
N LYS A 36 -40.08 11.92 2.30
CA LYS A 36 -38.89 11.09 2.55
C LYS A 36 -38.16 10.83 1.25
N ASP A 37 -36.86 11.12 1.21
CA ASP A 37 -35.99 10.71 0.10
C ASP A 37 -35.73 9.20 0.22
N VAL A 38 -36.13 8.46 -0.80
CA VAL A 38 -35.94 7.01 -0.89
C VAL A 38 -34.97 6.72 -2.01
N VAL A 39 -33.86 6.09 -1.65
CA VAL A 39 -32.86 5.64 -2.60
C VAL A 39 -33.23 4.26 -3.11
N THR A 40 -33.39 4.14 -4.42
CA THR A 40 -33.60 2.85 -5.10
C THR A 40 -32.46 2.57 -6.07
N TRP A 41 -32.16 1.30 -6.27
CA TRP A 41 -31.18 0.86 -7.23
C TRP A 41 -31.85 0.19 -8.40
N ARG A 42 -31.51 0.62 -9.63
CA ARG A 42 -32.04 0.03 -10.85
C ARG A 42 -30.92 -0.57 -11.66
N ARG A 43 -31.12 -1.82 -12.06
CA ARG A 43 -30.19 -2.55 -12.92
C ARG A 43 -30.45 -2.27 -14.40
N ARG A 44 -29.39 -2.09 -15.17
CA ARG A 44 -29.45 -2.02 -16.62
C ARG A 44 -29.84 -3.38 -17.17
N ARG A 45 -30.91 -3.43 -17.96
CA ARG A 45 -31.36 -4.60 -18.71
C ARG A 45 -31.60 -4.21 -20.17
N ILE A 46 -31.45 -5.17 -21.06
CA ILE A 46 -31.89 -5.03 -22.47
C ILE A 46 -33.21 -5.79 -22.58
N ILE A 47 -34.28 -5.09 -22.84
CA ILE A 47 -35.64 -5.63 -22.96
C ILE A 47 -36.14 -5.14 -24.33
N ASP A 48 -36.54 -6.09 -25.21
CA ASP A 48 -36.99 -5.80 -26.58
C ASP A 48 -35.97 -4.94 -27.37
N GLY A 49 -34.66 -5.25 -27.24
CA GLY A 49 -33.60 -4.52 -27.92
C GLY A 49 -33.30 -3.13 -27.36
N LYS A 50 -34.03 -2.68 -26.33
CA LYS A 50 -33.88 -1.34 -25.73
C LYS A 50 -33.27 -1.45 -24.32
N VAL A 51 -32.38 -0.49 -24.01
CA VAL A 51 -31.82 -0.38 -22.67
C VAL A 51 -32.85 0.19 -21.70
N ARG A 52 -33.19 -0.57 -20.68
CA ARG A 52 -34.08 -0.15 -19.58
C ARG A 52 -33.35 -0.31 -18.23
N PHE A 53 -33.74 0.52 -17.26
CA PHE A 53 -33.29 0.39 -15.88
C PHE A 53 -34.45 -0.11 -15.04
N VAL A 54 -34.33 -1.35 -14.60
CA VAL A 54 -35.37 -2.08 -13.82
C VAL A 54 -34.98 -2.06 -12.34
N GLU A 55 -35.98 -1.84 -11.47
CA GLU A 55 -35.77 -1.90 -10.03
C GLU A 55 -35.47 -3.36 -9.64
N GLU A 56 -34.23 -3.61 -9.27
CA GLU A 56 -33.79 -4.89 -8.72
C GLU A 56 -33.10 -4.62 -7.39
N PRO A 57 -33.48 -5.31 -6.30
CA PRO A 57 -32.85 -5.13 -5.00
C PRO A 57 -31.37 -5.55 -5.08
N LEU A 58 -30.50 -4.65 -4.65
CA LEU A 58 -29.09 -4.97 -4.47
C LEU A 58 -28.96 -5.58 -3.06
N GLU A 59 -28.80 -6.87 -2.97
CA GLU A 59 -28.82 -7.63 -1.71
C GLU A 59 -27.73 -7.20 -0.71
N LYS A 60 -26.62 -6.66 -1.17
CA LYS A 60 -25.55 -6.16 -0.30
C LYS A 60 -24.85 -4.96 -0.95
N VAL A 61 -25.30 -3.77 -0.62
CA VAL A 61 -24.55 -2.55 -0.90
C VAL A 61 -23.56 -2.32 0.25
N GLY A 62 -22.48 -3.09 0.28
CA GLY A 62 -21.37 -2.83 1.19
C GLY A 62 -20.39 -1.82 0.63
N MET A 63 -19.52 -1.25 1.48
CA MET A 63 -18.35 -0.52 1.02
C MET A 63 -17.52 -1.42 0.09
N GLY A 64 -17.16 -0.92 -1.11
CA GLY A 64 -16.37 -1.65 -2.09
C GLY A 64 -17.14 -2.53 -3.09
N VAL A 65 -18.47 -2.61 -3.02
CA VAL A 65 -19.24 -3.28 -4.09
C VAL A 65 -19.35 -2.36 -5.30
N TYR A 66 -18.69 -2.78 -6.36
CA TYR A 66 -18.75 -2.07 -7.64
C TYR A 66 -20.06 -2.41 -8.35
N ARG A 67 -20.83 -1.37 -8.65
CA ARG A 67 -22.15 -1.45 -9.29
C ARG A 67 -22.07 -1.57 -10.81
N SER A 68 -20.89 -1.77 -11.35
CA SER A 68 -20.64 -1.89 -12.78
C SER A 68 -19.51 -2.88 -13.02
N ALA A 69 -19.77 -3.89 -13.83
CA ALA A 69 -18.78 -4.87 -14.27
C ALA A 69 -17.57 -4.20 -14.92
N ARG A 70 -17.82 -3.17 -15.78
CA ARG A 70 -16.76 -2.38 -16.40
C ARG A 70 -15.86 -1.68 -15.38
N LYS A 71 -16.46 -0.99 -14.40
CA LYS A 71 -15.69 -0.29 -13.36
C LYS A 71 -14.90 -1.26 -12.50
N ASN A 72 -15.48 -2.43 -12.21
CA ASN A 72 -14.81 -3.44 -11.43
C ASN A 72 -13.60 -4.05 -12.17
N ALA A 73 -13.79 -4.41 -13.45
CA ALA A 73 -12.70 -4.90 -14.28
C ALA A 73 -11.57 -3.87 -14.45
N LEU A 74 -11.91 -2.60 -14.65
CA LEU A 74 -10.92 -1.52 -14.74
C LEU A 74 -10.17 -1.32 -13.42
N ARG A 75 -10.86 -1.45 -12.30
CA ARG A 75 -10.22 -1.40 -10.97
C ARG A 75 -9.18 -2.51 -10.81
N VAL A 76 -9.55 -3.74 -11.15
CA VAL A 76 -8.62 -4.89 -11.09
C VAL A 76 -7.42 -4.62 -11.98
N ALA A 77 -7.65 -4.24 -13.26
CA ALA A 77 -6.57 -3.97 -14.19
C ALA A 77 -5.59 -2.90 -13.68
N ARG A 78 -6.09 -1.78 -13.17
CA ARG A 78 -5.24 -0.70 -12.61
C ARG A 78 -4.46 -1.15 -11.40
N THR A 79 -5.10 -1.91 -10.52
CA THR A 79 -4.46 -2.44 -9.32
C THR A 79 -3.33 -3.38 -9.67
N GLU A 80 -3.57 -4.34 -10.58
CA GLU A 80 -2.57 -5.34 -10.96
C GLU A 80 -1.39 -4.73 -11.73
N ILE A 81 -1.65 -3.78 -12.63
CA ILE A 81 -0.57 -3.06 -13.33
C ILE A 81 0.31 -2.32 -12.34
N ASN A 82 -0.30 -1.58 -11.40
CA ASN A 82 0.46 -0.83 -10.41
C ASN A 82 1.27 -1.75 -9.49
N SER A 83 0.66 -2.85 -9.04
CA SER A 83 1.31 -3.85 -8.20
C SER A 83 2.50 -4.51 -8.92
N ALA A 84 2.34 -4.89 -10.19
CA ALA A 84 3.41 -5.47 -11.00
C ALA A 84 4.58 -4.49 -11.18
N TYR A 85 4.26 -3.22 -11.47
CA TYR A 85 5.27 -2.17 -11.61
C TYR A 85 6.08 -1.98 -10.32
N HIS A 86 5.42 -1.84 -9.17
CA HIS A 86 6.10 -1.65 -7.89
C HIS A 86 6.89 -2.90 -7.47
N LYS A 87 6.36 -4.09 -7.73
CA LYS A 87 7.08 -5.34 -7.45
C LYS A 87 8.38 -5.43 -8.23
N ALA A 88 8.35 -5.16 -9.54
CA ALA A 88 9.55 -5.15 -10.38
C ALA A 88 10.58 -4.11 -9.91
N ARG A 89 10.12 -2.91 -9.48
CA ARG A 89 11.00 -1.88 -8.90
C ARG A 89 11.64 -2.34 -7.60
N ASN A 90 10.86 -2.92 -6.69
CA ASN A 90 11.37 -3.43 -5.42
C ASN A 90 12.45 -4.51 -5.64
N GLU A 91 12.21 -5.47 -6.54
CA GLU A 91 13.17 -6.52 -6.88
C GLU A 91 14.47 -5.93 -7.44
N ARG A 92 14.36 -4.95 -8.35
CA ARG A 92 15.53 -4.25 -8.87
C ARG A 92 16.33 -3.56 -7.77
N TRP A 93 15.66 -2.77 -6.92
CA TRP A 93 16.35 -1.99 -5.89
C TRP A 93 17.03 -2.85 -4.83
N GLN A 94 16.47 -4.03 -4.52
CA GLN A 94 17.10 -4.96 -3.59
C GLN A 94 18.49 -5.41 -4.05
N ASN A 95 18.70 -5.49 -5.35
CA ASN A 95 19.96 -5.90 -5.95
C ASN A 95 20.96 -4.75 -6.19
N GLU A 96 20.51 -3.49 -6.05
CA GLU A 96 21.38 -2.32 -6.29
C GLU A 96 22.11 -1.92 -5.00
N PRO A 97 23.45 -2.07 -4.91
CA PRO A 97 24.18 -1.83 -3.66
C PRO A 97 24.17 -0.37 -3.21
N PHE A 98 23.99 0.58 -4.13
CA PHE A 98 23.90 2.01 -3.84
C PHE A 98 22.50 2.46 -3.37
N VAL A 99 21.49 1.60 -3.42
CA VAL A 99 20.16 1.87 -2.86
C VAL A 99 20.17 1.50 -1.38
N ILE A 100 19.83 2.46 -0.54
CA ILE A 100 19.89 2.33 0.93
C ILE A 100 18.54 2.32 1.63
N GLY A 101 17.46 2.50 0.87
CA GLY A 101 16.08 2.50 1.34
C GLY A 101 15.15 2.90 0.22
N GLN A 102 13.89 3.09 0.55
CA GLN A 102 12.87 3.66 -0.34
C GLN A 102 12.04 4.69 0.39
N TYR A 103 11.56 5.69 -0.34
CA TYR A 103 10.56 6.63 0.16
C TYR A 103 9.25 6.39 -0.55
N ILE A 104 8.19 6.18 0.21
CA ILE A 104 6.84 6.00 -0.32
C ILE A 104 6.11 7.33 -0.19
N HIS A 105 5.69 7.87 -1.35
CA HIS A 105 5.05 9.17 -1.46
C HIS A 105 3.55 9.02 -1.67
N VAL A 106 2.78 9.86 -1.01
CA VAL A 106 1.39 10.09 -1.38
C VAL A 106 1.34 10.87 -2.69
N SER A 107 0.53 10.40 -3.64
CA SER A 107 0.36 11.10 -4.91
C SER A 107 -0.28 12.48 -4.69
N PRO A 108 0.20 13.55 -5.36
CA PRO A 108 -0.46 14.86 -5.34
C PRO A 108 -1.93 14.83 -5.80
N GLN A 109 -2.33 13.82 -6.54
CA GLN A 109 -3.71 13.60 -7.01
C GLN A 109 -4.56 12.79 -6.03
N HIS A 110 -4.01 12.46 -4.86
CA HIS A 110 -4.71 11.72 -3.82
C HIS A 110 -5.62 12.68 -3.05
N ASN A 111 -6.93 12.62 -3.31
CA ASN A 111 -7.91 13.58 -2.79
C ASN A 111 -8.65 13.08 -1.54
N ILE A 112 -8.28 11.91 -1.02
CA ILE A 112 -8.95 11.25 0.09
C ILE A 112 -7.94 11.12 1.22
N ASP A 113 -8.31 11.53 2.42
CA ASP A 113 -7.51 11.26 3.61
C ASP A 113 -7.74 9.81 4.04
N ASP A 114 -6.71 8.99 3.91
CA ASP A 114 -6.75 7.55 4.23
C ASP A 114 -5.37 7.03 4.66
N ILE A 115 -5.24 5.71 4.73
CA ILE A 115 -4.01 5.00 5.10
C ILE A 115 -2.76 5.46 4.33
N CYS A 116 -2.91 6.00 3.12
CA CYS A 116 -1.78 6.49 2.33
C CYS A 116 -1.09 7.66 3.01
N ASN A 117 -1.86 8.59 3.58
CA ASN A 117 -1.36 9.78 4.30
C ASN A 117 -0.63 9.39 5.59
N ASP A 118 -1.18 8.39 6.29
CA ASP A 118 -0.59 7.91 7.54
C ASP A 118 0.73 7.18 7.33
N LEU A 119 0.85 6.45 6.22
CA LEU A 119 1.97 5.56 5.95
C LEU A 119 2.98 6.12 4.94
N GLU A 120 2.91 7.38 4.59
CA GLU A 120 3.98 8.06 3.84
C GLU A 120 5.28 8.08 4.64
N GLY A 121 6.42 7.78 4.00
CA GLY A 121 7.69 7.87 4.69
C GLY A 121 8.82 7.00 4.14
N ARG A 122 9.88 6.90 4.94
CA ARG A 122 11.10 6.15 4.62
C ARG A 122 10.98 4.70 5.08
N TYR A 123 11.26 3.77 4.20
CA TYR A 123 11.17 2.34 4.44
C TYR A 123 12.50 1.64 4.13
N PRO A 124 12.79 0.53 4.81
CA PRO A 124 13.95 -0.29 4.47
C PRO A 124 13.95 -0.73 3.01
N LYS A 125 15.11 -0.92 2.43
CA LYS A 125 15.32 -1.35 1.06
C LYS A 125 14.58 -2.66 0.72
N ASP A 126 14.54 -3.57 1.67
CA ASP A 126 13.94 -4.89 1.55
C ASP A 126 12.48 -4.97 2.06
N TYR A 127 11.84 -3.82 2.30
CA TYR A 127 10.41 -3.74 2.52
C TYR A 127 9.68 -3.86 1.18
N VAL A 128 8.88 -4.91 1.02
CA VAL A 128 8.13 -5.15 -0.22
C VAL A 128 6.87 -4.30 -0.21
N TRP A 129 6.88 -3.22 -0.98
CA TRP A 129 5.71 -2.37 -1.14
C TRP A 129 5.17 -2.44 -2.58
N ILE A 130 3.89 -2.80 -2.71
CA ILE A 130 3.19 -2.86 -3.99
C ILE A 130 2.03 -1.87 -4.06
N SER A 131 1.39 -1.61 -2.94
CA SER A 131 0.35 -0.59 -2.74
C SER A 131 -0.21 -0.68 -1.31
N TRP A 132 -0.91 0.33 -0.84
CA TRP A 132 -1.61 0.29 0.44
C TRP A 132 -3.00 -0.34 0.35
N HIS A 133 -3.71 -0.08 -0.75
CA HIS A 133 -5.08 -0.52 -1.01
C HIS A 133 -5.33 -0.66 -2.52
N PRO A 134 -6.44 -1.30 -2.95
CA PRO A 134 -6.82 -1.33 -4.37
C PRO A 134 -6.97 0.06 -4.96
N GLN A 135 -6.47 0.26 -6.20
CA GLN A 135 -6.39 1.55 -6.89
C GLN A 135 -5.54 2.62 -6.20
N CYS A 136 -4.61 2.22 -5.35
CA CYS A 136 -3.61 3.13 -4.81
C CYS A 136 -2.82 3.78 -5.96
N ILE A 137 -2.66 5.09 -5.89
CA ILE A 137 -1.91 5.89 -6.87
C ILE A 137 -0.60 6.45 -6.29
N CYS A 138 -0.26 6.02 -5.09
CA CYS A 138 1.02 6.37 -4.45
C CYS A 138 2.19 5.79 -5.22
N THR A 139 3.36 6.39 -5.05
CA THR A 139 4.61 5.98 -5.69
C THR A 139 5.69 5.74 -4.65
N SER A 140 6.74 5.03 -5.03
CA SER A 140 7.93 4.89 -4.20
C SER A 140 9.16 5.29 -5.01
N ASP A 141 10.14 5.88 -4.37
CA ASP A 141 11.42 6.26 -4.97
C ASP A 141 12.59 5.69 -4.17
N PRO A 142 13.70 5.29 -4.83
CA PRO A 142 14.83 4.74 -4.13
C PRO A 142 15.57 5.85 -3.38
N ILE A 143 15.92 5.60 -2.15
CA ILE A 143 16.86 6.41 -1.39
C ILE A 143 18.25 5.87 -1.73
N THR A 144 19.11 6.70 -2.27
CA THR A 144 20.46 6.31 -2.69
C THR A 144 21.52 6.98 -1.82
N ILE A 145 22.70 6.38 -1.80
CA ILE A 145 23.89 7.01 -1.17
C ILE A 145 24.15 8.40 -1.75
N GLN A 146 24.61 9.33 -0.93
CA GLN A 146 24.78 10.75 -1.28
C GLN A 146 26.17 11.27 -0.88
N GLY A 147 26.52 12.47 -1.36
CA GLY A 147 27.71 13.22 -0.93
C GLY A 147 29.04 12.46 -1.09
N GLU A 148 29.87 12.51 -0.06
CA GLU A 148 31.19 11.87 -0.06
C GLU A 148 31.10 10.34 -0.09
N GLU A 149 30.11 9.75 0.54
CA GLU A 149 29.87 8.31 0.48
C GLU A 149 29.66 7.84 -0.97
N LYS A 150 28.89 8.59 -1.75
CA LYS A 150 28.65 8.29 -3.16
C LYS A 150 29.96 8.38 -3.97
N LYS A 151 30.78 9.39 -3.74
CA LYS A 151 32.08 9.55 -4.43
C LYS A 151 32.99 8.37 -4.11
N GLU A 152 33.12 8.02 -2.84
CA GLU A 152 33.98 6.91 -2.43
C GLU A 152 33.48 5.57 -2.97
N PHE A 153 32.15 5.34 -2.95
CA PHE A 153 31.54 4.15 -3.54
C PHE A 153 31.92 4.00 -5.01
N TYR A 154 31.77 5.06 -5.82
CA TYR A 154 32.11 5.00 -7.26
C TYR A 154 33.60 4.88 -7.50
N LYS A 155 34.42 5.52 -6.68
CA LYS A 155 35.88 5.38 -6.76
C LYS A 155 36.31 3.91 -6.57
N ARG A 156 35.78 3.24 -5.56
CA ARG A 156 36.04 1.83 -5.30
C ARG A 156 35.52 0.93 -6.42
N LEU A 157 34.28 1.20 -6.89
CA LEU A 157 33.70 0.47 -8.01
C LEU A 157 34.56 0.60 -9.28
N MET A 158 35.04 1.81 -9.59
CA MET A 158 35.91 2.05 -10.74
C MET A 158 37.31 1.45 -10.58
N ALA A 159 37.77 1.23 -9.36
CA ALA A 159 38.99 0.48 -9.06
C ALA A 159 38.82 -1.06 -9.21
N GLY A 160 37.59 -1.52 -9.56
CA GLY A 160 37.32 -2.93 -9.78
C GLY A 160 36.92 -3.69 -8.51
N GLU A 161 36.63 -2.99 -7.40
CA GLU A 161 36.17 -3.65 -6.19
C GLU A 161 34.74 -4.20 -6.35
N ASP A 162 34.51 -5.38 -5.81
CA ASP A 162 33.15 -5.94 -5.73
C ASP A 162 32.33 -5.21 -4.66
N MET A 163 31.38 -4.40 -5.13
CA MET A 163 30.49 -3.60 -4.29
C MET A 163 29.14 -4.28 -4.00
N SER A 164 28.96 -5.54 -4.40
CA SER A 164 27.67 -6.26 -4.25
C SER A 164 27.22 -6.37 -2.79
N ASN A 165 28.16 -6.48 -1.85
CA ASN A 165 27.90 -6.59 -0.42
C ASN A 165 28.10 -5.26 0.33
N TYR A 166 28.11 -4.14 -0.39
CA TYR A 166 28.24 -2.84 0.24
C TYR A 166 27.05 -2.53 1.15
N VAL A 167 27.33 -2.12 2.37
CA VAL A 167 26.33 -1.68 3.35
C VAL A 167 26.63 -0.25 3.75
N SER A 168 25.72 0.64 3.40
CA SER A 168 25.81 2.06 3.78
C SER A 168 25.61 2.25 5.29
N PRO A 169 26.40 3.09 5.96
CA PRO A 169 26.12 3.50 7.33
C PRO A 169 24.81 4.30 7.47
N PHE A 170 24.28 4.85 6.37
CA PHE A 170 23.03 5.62 6.33
C PHE A 170 21.83 4.81 5.84
N ALA A 171 21.99 3.48 5.76
CA ALA A 171 20.90 2.61 5.34
C ALA A 171 19.65 2.77 6.23
N VAL A 172 18.48 2.82 5.59
CA VAL A 172 17.19 2.82 6.30
C VAL A 172 16.95 1.42 6.84
N LEU A 173 17.09 1.24 8.15
CA LEU A 173 17.01 -0.07 8.81
C LEU A 173 15.69 -0.29 9.58
N THR A 174 14.94 0.78 9.81
CA THR A 174 13.72 0.76 10.64
C THR A 174 12.51 1.25 9.86
N MET A 175 11.34 0.78 10.28
CA MET A 175 10.06 1.26 9.78
C MET A 175 9.76 2.65 10.34
N PRO A 176 8.96 3.47 9.62
CA PRO A 176 8.45 4.72 10.17
C PRO A 176 7.67 4.49 11.47
N GLU A 177 7.78 5.42 12.41
CA GLU A 177 7.05 5.32 13.68
C GLU A 177 5.53 5.26 13.47
N LYS A 178 5.01 6.05 12.53
CA LYS A 178 3.60 6.01 12.11
C LYS A 178 3.16 4.61 11.66
N TYR A 179 4.01 3.87 10.94
CA TYR A 179 3.72 2.50 10.54
C TYR A 179 3.63 1.58 11.77
N ASN A 180 4.57 1.69 12.69
CA ASN A 180 4.56 0.89 13.91
C ASN A 180 3.32 1.18 14.76
N GLN A 181 2.93 2.44 14.85
CA GLN A 181 1.71 2.85 15.55
C GLN A 181 0.46 2.31 14.86
N TYR A 182 0.37 2.43 13.53
CA TYR A 182 -0.72 1.87 12.74
C TYR A 182 -0.90 0.38 12.99
N ILE A 183 0.18 -0.40 13.04
CA ILE A 183 0.11 -1.84 13.32
C ILE A 183 -0.45 -2.12 14.72
N LYS A 184 -0.02 -1.37 15.73
CA LYS A 184 -0.50 -1.51 17.11
C LYS A 184 -1.99 -1.19 17.23
N ASP A 185 -2.41 -0.07 16.66
CA ASP A 185 -3.79 0.43 16.72
C ASP A 185 -4.76 -0.48 15.98
N ASN A 186 -4.30 -1.13 14.91
CA ASN A 186 -5.10 -2.02 14.08
C ASN A 186 -4.84 -3.52 14.34
N SER A 187 -4.14 -3.87 15.42
CA SER A 187 -3.70 -5.25 15.70
C SER A 187 -4.86 -6.25 15.70
N GLU A 188 -5.99 -5.93 16.30
CA GLU A 188 -7.18 -6.79 16.33
C GLU A 188 -7.75 -7.04 14.91
N ALA A 189 -7.86 -5.99 14.11
CA ALA A 189 -8.34 -6.08 12.73
C ALA A 189 -7.39 -6.89 11.84
N ILE A 190 -6.08 -6.71 12.02
CA ILE A 190 -5.03 -7.47 11.32
C ILE A 190 -5.15 -8.95 11.66
N VAL A 191 -5.27 -9.30 12.94
CA VAL A 191 -5.42 -10.69 13.39
C VAL A 191 -6.69 -11.30 12.81
N LYS A 192 -7.83 -10.63 12.92
CA LYS A 192 -9.11 -11.09 12.38
C LYS A 192 -9.07 -11.29 10.87
N SER A 193 -8.40 -10.40 10.15
CA SER A 193 -8.22 -10.50 8.69
C SER A 193 -7.28 -11.65 8.32
N GLY A 194 -6.15 -11.78 9.02
CA GLY A 194 -5.19 -12.85 8.80
C GLY A 194 -5.74 -14.24 9.06
N MET A 195 -6.52 -14.43 10.12
CA MET A 195 -7.22 -15.70 10.41
C MET A 195 -8.21 -16.10 9.29
N ARG A 196 -8.69 -15.14 8.49
CA ARG A 196 -9.56 -15.39 7.34
C ARG A 196 -8.79 -15.55 6.02
N GLY A 197 -7.45 -15.56 6.04
CA GLY A 197 -6.62 -15.57 4.84
C GLY A 197 -6.70 -14.29 4.00
N LYS A 198 -7.11 -13.16 4.61
CA LYS A 198 -7.31 -11.87 3.92
C LYS A 198 -6.40 -10.77 4.48
N LEU A 199 -5.15 -11.14 4.77
CA LEU A 199 -4.17 -10.16 5.22
C LEU A 199 -3.91 -9.10 4.14
N ALA A 200 -3.78 -7.85 4.54
CA ALA A 200 -3.49 -6.76 3.60
C ALA A 200 -2.13 -6.99 2.89
N TRP A 201 -2.03 -6.60 1.63
CA TRP A 201 -0.85 -6.89 0.79
C TRP A 201 0.46 -6.38 1.39
N HIS A 202 0.48 -5.15 1.89
CA HIS A 202 1.66 -4.56 2.52
C HIS A 202 2.12 -5.28 3.80
N LEU A 203 1.33 -6.23 4.30
CA LEU A 203 1.66 -7.05 5.46
C LEU A 203 2.13 -8.46 5.07
N GLN A 204 1.67 -9.01 3.94
CA GLN A 204 1.90 -10.41 3.56
C GLN A 204 3.40 -10.74 3.47
N ASP A 205 4.16 -9.98 2.69
CA ASP A 205 5.59 -10.23 2.44
C ASP A 205 6.51 -9.52 3.44
N ASN A 206 5.94 -8.85 4.44
CA ASN A 206 6.66 -7.97 5.36
C ASN A 206 6.56 -8.39 6.83
N THR A 207 6.26 -9.63 7.12
CA THR A 207 6.03 -10.14 8.49
C THR A 207 7.17 -9.82 9.46
N LYS A 208 8.41 -9.79 8.99
CA LYS A 208 9.60 -9.43 9.79
C LYS A 208 9.56 -8.01 10.36
N TYR A 209 8.77 -7.10 9.75
CA TYR A 209 8.69 -5.71 10.15
C TYR A 209 7.55 -5.41 11.12
N TRP A 210 6.55 -6.27 11.22
CA TRP A 210 5.38 -5.98 12.04
C TRP A 210 4.99 -7.09 13.03
N ALA A 211 5.36 -8.35 12.77
CA ALA A 211 4.94 -9.46 13.61
C ALA A 211 5.37 -9.29 15.08
N HIS A 212 6.53 -8.70 15.32
CA HIS A 212 7.05 -8.44 16.67
C HIS A 212 6.25 -7.39 17.45
N LEU A 213 5.44 -6.58 16.78
CA LEU A 213 4.58 -5.57 17.41
C LEU A 213 3.27 -6.16 17.96
N LEU A 214 2.91 -7.37 17.53
CA LEU A 214 1.74 -8.09 18.03
C LEU A 214 2.03 -8.83 19.34
N SER A 215 0.96 -9.06 20.12
CA SER A 215 1.04 -9.92 21.30
C SER A 215 1.45 -11.36 20.96
N PRO A 216 2.08 -12.11 21.87
CA PRO A 216 2.40 -13.53 21.65
C PRO A 216 1.19 -14.38 21.29
N SER A 217 0.03 -14.11 21.91
CA SER A 217 -1.23 -14.80 21.63
C SER A 217 -1.72 -14.53 20.20
N ASP A 218 -1.61 -13.30 19.72
CA ASP A 218 -2.07 -12.91 18.39
C ASP A 218 -1.16 -13.46 17.28
N ARG A 219 0.15 -13.49 17.52
CA ARG A 219 1.09 -14.18 16.63
C ARG A 219 0.75 -15.66 16.49
N LYS A 220 0.43 -16.33 17.61
CA LYS A 220 0.02 -17.75 17.61
C LYS A 220 -1.25 -17.97 16.79
N LYS A 221 -2.26 -17.08 16.91
CA LYS A 221 -3.50 -17.14 16.10
C LYS A 221 -3.23 -17.04 14.60
N LEU A 222 -2.20 -16.28 14.20
CA LEU A 222 -1.78 -16.11 12.81
C LEU A 222 -0.82 -17.19 12.32
N GLY A 223 -0.45 -18.15 13.15
CA GLY A 223 0.55 -19.18 12.80
C GLY A 223 1.96 -18.62 12.60
N LEU A 224 2.25 -17.41 13.10
CA LEU A 224 3.56 -16.79 13.00
C LEU A 224 4.51 -17.39 14.01
N LYS A 225 5.76 -17.61 13.58
CA LYS A 225 6.82 -18.11 14.47
C LYS A 225 7.02 -17.17 15.66
N ALA A 226 7.42 -17.72 16.80
CA ALA A 226 7.83 -16.92 17.93
C ALA A 226 9.04 -16.05 17.53
N VAL A 227 8.97 -14.75 17.83
CA VAL A 227 10.10 -13.84 17.61
C VAL A 227 11.19 -14.21 18.62
N SER A 228 12.36 -14.59 18.15
CA SER A 228 13.46 -14.96 19.02
C SER A 228 13.98 -13.74 19.80
N SER A 229 14.56 -13.98 20.97
CA SER A 229 15.22 -12.92 21.73
C SER A 229 16.31 -12.20 20.92
N LYS A 230 16.99 -12.94 20.02
CA LYS A 230 18.00 -12.36 19.10
C LYS A 230 17.37 -11.37 18.11
N GLU A 231 16.21 -11.69 17.54
CA GLU A 231 15.50 -10.80 16.60
C GLU A 231 15.00 -9.52 17.30
N ILE A 232 14.53 -9.62 18.54
CA ILE A 232 14.13 -8.46 19.34
C ILE A 232 15.34 -7.58 19.66
N ILE A 233 16.48 -8.18 20.04
CA ILE A 233 17.72 -7.45 20.32
C ILE A 233 18.22 -6.77 19.05
N LEU A 234 18.18 -7.45 17.90
CA LEU A 234 18.60 -6.90 16.62
C LEU A 234 17.69 -5.73 16.19
N ALA A 235 16.37 -5.86 16.35
CA ALA A 235 15.42 -4.77 16.07
C ALA A 235 15.73 -3.53 16.92
N LYS A 236 15.93 -3.70 18.23
CA LYS A 236 16.31 -2.61 19.14
C LYS A 236 17.68 -2.00 18.83
N ALA A 237 18.63 -2.82 18.34
CA ALA A 237 19.94 -2.32 17.90
C ALA A 237 19.82 -1.48 16.64
N LYS A 238 19.00 -1.90 15.69
CA LYS A 238 18.68 -1.14 14.46
C LYS A 238 18.01 0.20 14.79
N GLU A 239 17.03 0.22 15.68
CA GLU A 239 16.39 1.45 16.16
C GLU A 239 17.39 2.43 16.75
N ARG A 240 18.27 1.95 17.65
CA ARG A 240 19.33 2.77 18.24
C ARG A 240 20.30 3.31 17.20
N HIS A 241 20.66 2.51 16.21
CA HIS A 241 21.52 2.94 15.12
C HIS A 241 20.82 4.01 14.27
N ALA A 242 19.55 3.83 13.94
CA ALA A 242 18.76 4.79 13.15
C ALA A 242 18.63 6.14 13.89
N LEU A 243 18.42 6.13 15.20
CA LEU A 243 18.38 7.36 16.02
C LEU A 243 19.72 8.11 15.98
N ARG A 244 20.84 7.41 16.15
CA ARG A 244 22.18 8.01 16.08
C ARG A 244 22.47 8.60 14.69
N THR A 245 22.07 7.90 13.65
CA THR A 245 22.24 8.35 12.26
C THR A 245 21.39 9.60 11.99
N LYS A 246 20.17 9.65 12.50
CA LYS A 246 19.29 10.82 12.40
C LYS A 246 19.93 12.04 13.09
N GLU A 247 20.42 11.89 14.32
CA GLU A 247 21.11 12.95 15.06
C GLU A 247 22.34 13.46 14.30
N GLN A 248 23.09 12.58 13.65
CA GLN A 248 24.25 12.97 12.83
C GLN A 248 23.83 13.75 11.58
N ILE A 249 22.77 13.32 10.91
CA ILE A 249 22.20 14.02 9.75
C ILE A 249 21.69 15.40 10.16
N ASP A 250 20.94 15.50 11.24
CA ASP A 250 20.41 16.77 11.76
C ASP A 250 21.54 17.74 12.13
N LYS A 251 22.65 17.24 12.72
CA LYS A 251 23.86 18.03 13.00
C LYS A 251 24.55 18.53 11.72
N ILE A 252 24.61 17.71 10.67
CA ILE A 252 25.18 18.11 9.39
C ILE A 252 24.28 19.17 8.75
N GLN A 253 22.96 18.93 8.69
CA GLN A 253 21.97 19.87 8.16
C GLN A 253 22.06 21.23 8.86
N SER A 254 22.06 21.24 10.19
CA SER A 254 22.17 22.46 10.99
C SER A 254 23.47 23.26 10.78
N ARG A 255 24.57 22.58 10.40
CA ARG A 255 25.82 23.26 10.01
C ARG A 255 25.70 23.92 8.65
N TRP A 256 25.05 23.25 7.68
CA TRP A 256 24.80 23.80 6.35
C TRP A 256 23.90 25.03 6.38
N ASP A 257 22.85 25.00 7.20
CA ASP A 257 21.89 26.10 7.33
C ASP A 257 22.51 27.33 8.02
N LYS A 258 23.60 27.15 8.79
CA LYS A 258 24.35 28.26 9.40
C LYS A 258 25.34 28.94 8.45
N HIS A 259 25.64 28.33 7.30
CA HIS A 259 26.58 28.85 6.31
C HIS A 259 25.88 29.34 5.02
N ARG A 260 24.56 29.44 5.04
CA ARG A 260 23.74 30.13 4.04
C ARG A 260 23.32 31.51 4.55
#